data_18f8fde4e3062fb6066b1334eb56a4b8
#
_entry.id   18f8fde4e3062fb6066b1334eb56a4b8
#
_cell.length_a   1.000
_cell.length_b   1.000
_cell.length_c   1.000
_cell.angle_alpha   90.00
_cell.angle_beta   90.00
_cell.angle_gamma   90.00
#
_symmetry.space_group_name_H-M   'P 1'
#
loop_
_entity.id
_entity.type
_entity.pdbx_description
1 polymer ?
#
loop_
_entity_poly.entity_id
_entity_poly.type
_entity_poly.pdbx_seq_one_letter_code
_entity_poly.pdbx_strand_id
1 'polypeptide(L)'
;MKKLIIVLLIVTGLFSCSNNNSFKIKLNLEDTKHYYVYLSKLVDGRSVLLDSVVLKDNAAIFKLSKNDNVDAYQISMKQWRKKITVFPENQDVTIKGNCTDFKTIMVYASSLQSDLNDLNAKMNSDDSDEHKSELAIAAAKENINNVLAPYILYTYKWAFPDSDLIKIFEAIPQSTQSSFMPMLKSYIDNIQRLQPGNPYIDFVQQNIDGSSFELSSLIGKSELLLVDFWASWCPDCRKENPAVVNVYSKFQKKGLEVLSVSLDNDSNAWKKAIEDDRLVWNNHVSDLKGWANEAAKTYNIAFIPQNVLIDKNGTIVAKNLYGNDLYNFINTYLD
;
A
#
# COMPACT_ATOMS: atom_id res chain seq x y z
N MET A 1 -68.23 11.63 59.19
CA MET A 1 -67.80 10.84 58.03
C MET A 1 -66.74 11.62 57.29
N LYS A 2 -65.39 11.30 57.55
CA LYS A 2 -64.28 11.98 56.88
C LYS A 2 -63.91 11.18 55.66
N LYS A 3 -64.06 11.80 54.46
CA LYS A 3 -63.66 11.19 53.21
C LYS A 3 -62.14 11.34 53.06
N LEU A 4 -61.39 10.19 53.00
CA LEU A 4 -59.98 10.09 52.75
C LEU A 4 -59.75 10.17 51.23
N ILE A 5 -59.12 11.21 50.75
CA ILE A 5 -58.74 11.35 49.35
C ILE A 5 -57.30 10.74 49.24
N ILE A 6 -57.19 9.58 48.57
CA ILE A 6 -55.93 8.98 48.22
C ILE A 6 -55.45 9.63 46.91
N VAL A 7 -54.40 10.44 46.99
CA VAL A 7 -53.73 10.98 45.80
C VAL A 7 -52.70 9.93 45.33
N LEU A 8 -53.03 9.31 44.20
CA LEU A 8 -52.15 8.38 43.52
C LEU A 8 -51.11 9.19 42.73
N LEU A 9 -49.88 9.27 43.27
CA LEU A 9 -48.72 9.86 42.56
C LEU A 9 -48.25 8.84 41.48
N ILE A 10 -48.65 9.11 40.23
CA ILE A 10 -48.09 8.42 39.07
C ILE A 10 -46.68 9.00 38.85
N VAL A 11 -45.67 8.26 39.29
CA VAL A 11 -44.26 8.53 38.91
C VAL A 11 -44.08 8.03 37.47
N THR A 12 -44.25 8.95 36.51
CA THR A 12 -43.80 8.72 35.13
C THR A 12 -42.30 8.74 35.11
N GLY A 13 -41.68 7.55 35.14
CA GLY A 13 -40.27 7.39 34.89
C GLY A 13 -39.97 7.86 33.46
N LEU A 14 -39.36 9.01 33.33
CA LEU A 14 -38.74 9.45 32.09
C LEU A 14 -37.56 8.52 31.84
N PHE A 15 -37.75 7.44 31.09
CA PHE A 15 -36.69 6.76 30.41
C PHE A 15 -36.11 7.75 29.38
N SER A 16 -35.13 8.52 29.80
CA SER A 16 -34.25 9.23 28.89
C SER A 16 -33.51 8.19 28.07
N CYS A 17 -34.01 7.81 26.91
CA CYS A 17 -33.23 7.21 25.86
C CYS A 17 -32.14 8.24 25.48
N SER A 18 -31.00 8.18 26.12
CA SER A 18 -29.82 8.87 25.61
C SER A 18 -29.50 8.21 24.26
N ASN A 19 -29.91 8.85 23.17
CA ASN A 19 -29.44 8.54 21.84
C ASN A 19 -27.92 8.79 21.85
N ASN A 20 -27.16 7.76 22.23
CA ASN A 20 -25.70 7.80 22.23
C ASN A 20 -25.24 7.77 20.76
N ASN A 21 -25.31 8.94 20.09
CA ASN A 21 -24.88 9.12 18.71
C ASN A 21 -23.33 9.31 18.62
N SER A 22 -22.60 8.74 19.55
CA SER A 22 -21.13 8.83 19.61
C SER A 22 -20.51 7.54 20.13
N PHE A 23 -19.24 7.33 19.80
CA PHE A 23 -18.37 6.29 20.33
C PHE A 23 -17.01 6.88 20.71
N LYS A 24 -16.18 6.11 21.39
CA LYS A 24 -14.86 6.56 21.89
C LYS A 24 -13.76 5.62 21.43
N ILE A 25 -12.63 6.20 21.08
CA ILE A 25 -11.35 5.47 20.98
C ILE A 25 -10.53 5.82 22.21
N LYS A 26 -10.33 4.84 23.08
CA LYS A 26 -9.60 4.97 24.34
C LYS A 26 -8.22 4.33 24.18
N LEU A 27 -7.17 5.09 24.50
CA LEU A 27 -5.80 4.61 24.54
C LEU A 27 -5.39 4.47 26.00
N ASN A 28 -4.83 3.31 26.35
CA ASN A 28 -4.21 3.00 27.63
C ASN A 28 -2.83 2.41 27.29
N LEU A 29 -1.82 3.26 27.19
CA LEU A 29 -0.49 2.90 26.71
C LEU A 29 0.54 3.11 27.82
N GLU A 30 1.38 2.13 28.05
CA GLU A 30 2.50 2.19 29.00
C GLU A 30 3.71 2.93 28.39
N ASP A 31 4.65 3.32 29.25
CA ASP A 31 5.89 4.04 28.89
C ASP A 31 5.67 5.33 28.10
N THR A 32 4.62 6.06 28.40
CA THR A 32 4.29 7.31 27.75
C THR A 32 4.96 8.50 28.44
N LYS A 33 5.57 9.35 27.64
CA LYS A 33 5.97 10.73 28.02
C LYS A 33 5.01 11.63 27.31
N HIS A 34 4.34 12.57 27.82
CA HIS A 34 3.47 13.61 27.24
C HIS A 34 3.45 13.65 25.68
N TYR A 35 3.13 12.53 25.05
CA TYR A 35 3.16 12.39 23.61
C TYR A 35 1.85 12.84 23.00
N TYR A 36 1.92 13.52 21.84
CA TYR A 36 0.76 13.76 21.01
C TYR A 36 0.38 12.48 20.27
N VAL A 37 -0.90 12.13 20.37
CA VAL A 37 -1.53 11.09 19.55
C VAL A 37 -2.43 11.76 18.53
N TYR A 38 -2.32 11.34 17.30
CA TYR A 38 -3.06 11.86 16.17
C TYR A 38 -4.06 10.83 15.69
N LEU A 39 -5.30 11.27 15.51
CA LEU A 39 -6.38 10.50 14.87
C LEU A 39 -6.55 11.00 13.44
N SER A 40 -6.47 10.11 12.48
CA SER A 40 -6.67 10.42 11.07
C SER A 40 -7.67 9.43 10.44
N LYS A 41 -8.26 9.85 9.32
CA LYS A 41 -9.10 9.03 8.44
C LYS A 41 -8.48 9.04 7.04
N LEU A 42 -8.67 7.97 6.29
CA LEU A 42 -8.32 7.94 4.87
C LEU A 42 -9.47 8.51 4.05
N VAL A 43 -9.17 9.49 3.21
CA VAL A 43 -10.09 10.07 2.24
C VAL A 43 -9.35 10.13 0.90
N ASP A 44 -9.84 9.44 -0.10
CA ASP A 44 -9.23 9.37 -1.44
C ASP A 44 -7.71 9.08 -1.40
N GLY A 45 -7.32 8.12 -0.57
CA GLY A 45 -5.91 7.72 -0.41
C GLY A 45 -5.04 8.66 0.42
N ARG A 46 -5.60 9.74 0.95
CA ARG A 46 -4.87 10.72 1.77
C ARG A 46 -5.27 10.58 3.23
N SER A 47 -4.27 10.63 4.10
CA SER A 47 -4.51 10.68 5.55
C SER A 47 -4.94 12.10 5.93
N VAL A 48 -6.20 12.25 6.35
CA VAL A 48 -6.77 13.52 6.82
C VAL A 48 -6.79 13.51 8.34
N LEU A 49 -6.08 14.45 8.96
CA LEU A 49 -6.07 14.62 10.41
C LEU A 49 -7.46 15.06 10.88
N LEU A 50 -8.04 14.33 11.82
CA LEU A 50 -9.33 14.65 12.44
C LEU A 50 -9.17 15.32 13.80
N ASP A 51 -8.25 14.83 14.62
CA ASP A 51 -8.06 15.29 15.99
C ASP A 51 -6.66 14.93 16.50
N SER A 52 -6.24 15.61 17.56
CA SER A 52 -5.03 15.27 18.29
C SER A 52 -5.22 15.48 19.78
N VAL A 53 -4.72 14.55 20.57
CA VAL A 53 -4.76 14.60 22.05
C VAL A 53 -3.40 14.32 22.64
N VAL A 54 -3.15 14.83 23.83
CA VAL A 54 -1.95 14.53 24.59
C VAL A 54 -2.24 13.36 25.51
N LEU A 55 -1.38 12.33 25.49
CA LEU A 55 -1.40 11.28 26.49
C LEU A 55 -1.08 11.85 27.87
N LYS A 56 -2.00 11.70 28.81
CA LYS A 56 -1.82 12.08 30.22
C LYS A 56 -2.02 10.83 31.06
N ASP A 57 -1.10 10.58 31.96
CA ASP A 57 -1.16 9.42 32.86
C ASP A 57 -1.43 8.11 32.08
N ASN A 58 -0.70 7.93 30.98
CA ASN A 58 -0.83 6.77 30.09
C ASN A 58 -2.19 6.64 29.35
N ALA A 59 -3.04 7.65 29.37
CA ALA A 59 -4.37 7.60 28.78
C ALA A 59 -4.64 8.77 27.81
N ALA A 60 -5.43 8.48 26.78
CA ALA A 60 -6.04 9.47 25.89
C ALA A 60 -7.39 8.97 25.38
N ILE A 61 -8.29 9.89 25.03
CA ILE A 61 -9.63 9.54 24.52
C ILE A 61 -9.97 10.47 23.36
N PHE A 62 -10.32 9.87 22.22
CA PHE A 62 -11.02 10.53 21.12
C PHE A 62 -12.51 10.26 21.22
N LYS A 63 -13.34 11.28 20.99
CA LYS A 63 -14.80 11.15 20.89
C LYS A 63 -15.22 11.37 19.44
N LEU A 64 -15.96 10.44 18.88
CA LEU A 64 -16.38 10.43 17.48
C LEU A 64 -17.90 10.30 17.38
N SER A 65 -18.50 10.97 16.40
CA SER A 65 -19.91 10.76 16.06
C SER A 65 -20.08 9.45 15.31
N LYS A 66 -21.18 8.75 15.57
CA LYS A 66 -21.58 7.59 14.77
C LYS A 66 -21.94 8.04 13.35
N ASN A 67 -21.49 7.30 12.38
CA ASN A 67 -21.87 7.49 10.98
C ASN A 67 -22.31 6.13 10.40
N ASP A 68 -23.02 6.15 9.28
CA ASP A 68 -23.55 4.93 8.65
C ASP A 68 -22.46 4.14 7.92
N ASN A 69 -21.29 4.74 7.70
CA ASN A 69 -20.19 4.11 6.99
C ASN A 69 -19.18 3.56 8.00
N VAL A 70 -18.82 2.29 7.84
CA VAL A 70 -17.72 1.67 8.57
C VAL A 70 -16.42 2.12 7.91
N ASP A 71 -15.78 3.10 8.53
CA ASP A 71 -14.50 3.62 8.05
C ASP A 71 -13.34 3.11 8.92
N ALA A 72 -12.20 2.94 8.30
CA ALA A 72 -10.96 2.71 9.03
C ALA A 72 -10.39 4.03 9.53
N TYR A 73 -10.07 4.07 10.81
CA TYR A 73 -9.31 5.17 11.40
C TYR A 73 -7.85 4.77 11.59
N GLN A 74 -6.96 5.75 11.57
CA GLN A 74 -5.54 5.57 11.82
C GLN A 74 -5.12 6.35 13.05
N ILE A 75 -4.50 5.64 14.00
CA ILE A 75 -3.85 6.23 15.17
C ILE A 75 -2.35 6.25 14.91
N SER A 76 -1.74 7.40 15.15
CA SER A 76 -0.29 7.57 15.01
C SER A 76 0.29 8.45 16.10
N MET A 77 1.60 8.30 16.32
CA MET A 77 2.41 9.17 17.18
C MET A 77 3.70 9.51 16.43
N LYS A 78 4.30 10.67 16.72
CA LYS A 78 5.49 11.13 15.99
C LYS A 78 6.65 10.13 16.02
N GLN A 79 6.81 9.40 17.12
CA GLN A 79 7.87 8.40 17.31
C GLN A 79 7.54 7.03 16.68
N TRP A 80 6.31 6.79 16.27
CA TRP A 80 5.93 5.52 15.63
C TRP A 80 6.26 5.54 14.15
N ARG A 81 6.92 4.49 13.68
CA ARG A 81 7.14 4.24 12.25
C ARG A 81 5.89 3.70 11.55
N LYS A 82 5.01 3.04 12.31
CA LYS A 82 3.77 2.42 11.84
C LYS A 82 2.57 3.14 12.42
N LYS A 83 1.43 3.05 11.74
CA LYS A 83 0.13 3.50 12.24
C LYS A 83 -0.67 2.30 12.71
N ILE A 84 -1.54 2.50 13.69
CA ILE A 84 -2.54 1.51 14.11
C ILE A 84 -3.79 1.78 13.29
N THR A 85 -4.25 0.79 12.52
CA THR A 85 -5.54 0.86 11.83
C THR A 85 -6.64 0.29 12.73
N VAL A 86 -7.75 0.99 12.82
CA VAL A 86 -8.86 0.67 13.71
C VAL A 86 -10.17 0.67 12.94
N PHE A 87 -10.97 -0.39 13.11
CA PHE A 87 -12.32 -0.54 12.56
C PHE A 87 -13.34 -0.54 13.71
N PRO A 88 -13.92 0.62 14.08
CA PRO A 88 -14.77 0.73 15.26
C PRO A 88 -16.17 0.17 15.08
N GLU A 89 -16.72 0.12 13.85
CA GLU A 89 -18.13 -0.25 13.60
C GLU A 89 -19.13 0.50 14.51
N ASN A 90 -18.85 1.79 14.73
CA ASN A 90 -19.64 2.66 15.63
C ASN A 90 -19.70 2.20 17.10
N GLN A 91 -18.69 1.42 17.55
CA GLN A 91 -18.57 0.94 18.92
C GLN A 91 -17.33 1.56 19.61
N ASP A 92 -17.33 1.53 20.93
CA ASP A 92 -16.17 1.95 21.70
C ASP A 92 -14.96 1.03 21.41
N VAL A 93 -13.82 1.66 21.22
CA VAL A 93 -12.53 1.00 20.97
C VAL A 93 -11.62 1.21 22.16
N THR A 94 -10.85 0.18 22.51
CA THR A 94 -9.78 0.29 23.50
C THR A 94 -8.46 -0.19 22.90
N ILE A 95 -7.43 0.65 22.97
CA ILE A 95 -6.06 0.33 22.53
C ILE A 95 -5.19 0.22 23.77
N LYS A 96 -4.50 -0.91 23.95
CA LYS A 96 -3.61 -1.18 25.08
C LYS A 96 -2.25 -1.64 24.57
N GLY A 97 -1.22 -1.46 25.39
CA GLY A 97 0.12 -1.95 25.12
C GLY A 97 1.19 -0.96 25.54
N ASN A 98 2.43 -1.23 25.15
CA ASN A 98 3.57 -0.37 25.42
C ASN A 98 3.87 0.50 24.19
N CYS A 99 3.97 1.83 24.36
CA CYS A 99 4.18 2.76 23.25
C CYS A 99 5.57 2.65 22.62
N THR A 100 6.53 2.05 23.30
CA THR A 100 7.89 1.80 22.80
C THR A 100 8.06 0.43 22.15
N ASP A 101 7.13 -0.52 22.39
CA ASP A 101 7.09 -1.81 21.75
C ASP A 101 5.76 -2.03 21.00
N PHE A 102 5.78 -1.72 19.71
CA PHE A 102 4.59 -1.80 18.86
C PHE A 102 3.98 -3.21 18.78
N LYS A 103 4.76 -4.27 19.05
CA LYS A 103 4.27 -5.67 19.02
C LYS A 103 3.31 -5.97 20.17
N THR A 104 3.36 -5.20 21.24
CA THR A 104 2.48 -5.37 22.41
C THR A 104 1.14 -4.66 22.26
N ILE A 105 0.99 -3.86 21.21
CA ILE A 105 -0.22 -3.06 21.02
C ILE A 105 -1.37 -3.94 20.54
N MET A 106 -2.43 -3.97 21.34
CA MET A 106 -3.67 -4.67 21.05
C MET A 106 -4.84 -3.70 20.93
N VAL A 107 -5.68 -3.91 19.94
CA VAL A 107 -6.88 -3.13 19.68
C VAL A 107 -8.11 -3.99 19.98
N TYR A 108 -8.94 -3.54 20.90
CA TYR A 108 -10.19 -4.20 21.26
C TYR A 108 -11.34 -3.34 20.74
N ALA A 109 -12.09 -3.87 19.80
CA ALA A 109 -13.22 -3.17 19.15
C ALA A 109 -14.27 -4.19 18.67
N SER A 110 -14.57 -4.15 17.39
CA SER A 110 -15.55 -4.96 16.68
C SER A 110 -15.03 -6.34 16.25
N SER A 111 -15.89 -7.14 15.62
CA SER A 111 -15.50 -8.40 14.99
C SER A 111 -14.51 -8.18 13.84
N LEU A 112 -14.68 -7.14 13.02
CA LEU A 112 -13.73 -6.78 11.98
C LEU A 112 -12.33 -6.49 12.53
N GLN A 113 -12.26 -5.85 13.69
CA GLN A 113 -11.00 -5.60 14.36
C GLN A 113 -10.37 -6.90 14.88
N SER A 114 -11.17 -7.84 15.34
CA SER A 114 -10.66 -9.16 15.75
C SER A 114 -10.02 -9.89 14.57
N ASP A 115 -10.69 -9.93 13.42
CA ASP A 115 -10.17 -10.57 12.22
C ASP A 115 -8.86 -9.91 11.74
N LEU A 116 -8.77 -8.57 11.84
CA LEU A 116 -7.54 -7.85 11.53
C LEU A 116 -6.42 -8.17 12.55
N ASN A 117 -6.73 -8.27 13.83
CA ASN A 117 -5.76 -8.63 14.86
C ASN A 117 -5.22 -10.05 14.62
N ASP A 118 -6.09 -11.00 14.26
CA ASP A 118 -5.71 -12.37 13.96
C ASP A 118 -4.80 -12.45 12.72
N LEU A 119 -5.10 -11.69 11.68
CA LEU A 119 -4.22 -11.58 10.53
C LEU A 119 -2.85 -11.01 10.92
N ASN A 120 -2.83 -9.90 11.66
CA ASN A 120 -1.59 -9.26 12.11
C ASN A 120 -0.76 -10.17 13.02
N ALA A 121 -1.40 -10.99 13.86
CA ALA A 121 -0.72 -11.94 14.73
C ALA A 121 -0.08 -13.11 13.97
N LYS A 122 -0.69 -13.53 12.84
CA LYS A 122 -0.16 -14.58 11.97
C LYS A 122 0.96 -14.06 11.06
N MET A 123 0.98 -12.77 10.72
CA MET A 123 2.00 -12.15 9.86
C MET A 123 3.24 -11.76 10.66
N ASN A 124 4.28 -12.56 10.61
CA ASN A 124 5.57 -12.23 11.23
C ASN A 124 6.52 -11.53 10.23
N SER A 125 7.44 -10.71 10.74
CA SER A 125 8.45 -10.04 9.90
C SER A 125 9.34 -11.02 9.15
N ASP A 126 9.58 -12.20 9.76
CA ASP A 126 10.54 -13.19 9.30
C ASP A 126 9.91 -14.23 8.35
N ASP A 127 8.58 -14.17 8.14
CA ASP A 127 7.90 -15.06 7.19
C ASP A 127 8.32 -14.72 5.75
N SER A 128 8.32 -15.74 4.88
CA SER A 128 8.53 -15.54 3.44
C SER A 128 7.40 -14.70 2.84
N ASP A 129 7.68 -14.01 1.75
CA ASP A 129 6.65 -13.23 1.05
C ASP A 129 5.54 -14.12 0.48
N GLU A 130 5.85 -15.37 0.11
CA GLU A 130 4.88 -16.37 -0.30
C GLU A 130 3.89 -16.69 0.83
N HIS A 131 4.39 -16.95 2.04
CA HIS A 131 3.53 -17.22 3.21
C HIS A 131 2.66 -16.03 3.59
N LYS A 132 3.21 -14.79 3.54
CA LYS A 132 2.43 -13.56 3.73
C LYS A 132 1.34 -13.39 2.68
N SER A 133 1.65 -13.75 1.43
CA SER A 133 0.69 -13.76 0.32
C SER A 133 -0.48 -14.71 0.59
N GLU A 134 -0.19 -15.94 0.97
CA GLU A 134 -1.22 -16.94 1.32
C GLU A 134 -2.13 -16.46 2.44
N LEU A 135 -1.57 -15.91 3.53
CA LEU A 135 -2.33 -15.38 4.65
C LEU A 135 -3.22 -14.20 4.24
N ALA A 136 -2.70 -13.27 3.44
CA ALA A 136 -3.47 -12.11 2.97
C ALA A 136 -4.60 -12.54 2.03
N ILE A 137 -4.34 -13.49 1.11
CA ILE A 137 -5.35 -14.05 0.19
C ILE A 137 -6.47 -14.74 0.98
N ALA A 138 -6.13 -15.59 1.95
CA ALA A 138 -7.10 -16.28 2.79
C ALA A 138 -7.97 -15.27 3.57
N ALA A 139 -7.35 -14.33 4.26
CA ALA A 139 -8.07 -13.31 5.04
C ALA A 139 -8.95 -12.41 4.19
N ALA A 140 -8.52 -12.02 2.97
CA ALA A 140 -9.34 -11.23 2.06
C ALA A 140 -10.57 -12.02 1.59
N LYS A 141 -10.43 -13.32 1.29
CA LYS A 141 -11.54 -14.20 0.89
C LYS A 141 -12.53 -14.44 2.04
N GLU A 142 -12.06 -14.66 3.26
CA GLU A 142 -12.90 -14.81 4.45
C GLU A 142 -13.73 -13.56 4.73
N ASN A 143 -13.18 -12.38 4.43
CA ASN A 143 -13.79 -11.08 4.65
C ASN A 143 -14.43 -10.46 3.40
N ILE A 144 -14.72 -11.24 2.35
CA ILE A 144 -15.13 -10.75 1.04
C ILE A 144 -16.39 -9.87 1.08
N ASN A 145 -17.27 -10.09 2.04
CA ASN A 145 -18.55 -9.40 2.18
C ASN A 145 -18.51 -8.16 3.10
N ASN A 146 -17.34 -7.74 3.55
CA ASN A 146 -17.20 -6.61 4.46
C ASN A 146 -16.03 -5.67 4.05
N VAL A 147 -15.85 -4.58 4.79
CA VAL A 147 -14.87 -3.53 4.47
C VAL A 147 -13.41 -3.94 4.75
N LEU A 148 -13.18 -5.08 5.39
CA LEU A 148 -11.83 -5.56 5.68
C LEU A 148 -11.15 -6.12 4.42
N ALA A 149 -11.91 -6.75 3.50
CA ALA A 149 -11.34 -7.24 2.23
C ALA A 149 -10.69 -6.12 1.40
N PRO A 150 -11.35 -5.00 1.09
CA PRO A 150 -10.69 -3.89 0.40
C PRO A 150 -9.46 -3.36 1.13
N TYR A 151 -9.48 -3.30 2.45
CA TYR A 151 -8.33 -2.90 3.26
C TYR A 151 -7.15 -3.86 3.11
N ILE A 152 -7.40 -5.16 3.23
CA ILE A 152 -6.38 -6.20 3.10
C ILE A 152 -5.77 -6.15 1.70
N LEU A 153 -6.61 -6.16 0.65
CA LEU A 153 -6.13 -6.09 -0.73
C LEU A 153 -5.27 -4.85 -0.97
N TYR A 154 -5.69 -3.69 -0.48
CA TYR A 154 -4.94 -2.46 -0.69
C TYR A 154 -3.63 -2.43 0.13
N THR A 155 -3.66 -2.89 1.37
CA THR A 155 -2.50 -2.85 2.28
C THR A 155 -1.42 -3.85 1.89
N TYR A 156 -1.84 -5.04 1.48
CA TYR A 156 -0.95 -6.15 1.13
C TYR A 156 -0.85 -6.40 -0.38
N LYS A 157 -1.26 -5.43 -1.23
CA LYS A 157 -1.26 -5.55 -2.71
C LYS A 157 0.06 -6.06 -3.29
N TRP A 158 1.18 -5.77 -2.64
CA TRP A 158 2.51 -6.22 -3.03
C TRP A 158 2.70 -7.75 -2.92
N ALA A 159 1.91 -8.40 -2.08
CA ALA A 159 1.97 -9.85 -1.84
C ALA A 159 1.07 -10.65 -2.78
N PHE A 160 0.13 -10.00 -3.50
CA PHE A 160 -0.80 -10.69 -4.38
C PHE A 160 -0.26 -10.81 -5.80
N PRO A 161 -0.34 -11.99 -6.43
CA PRO A 161 -0.29 -12.07 -7.89
C PRO A 161 -1.39 -11.20 -8.51
N ASP A 162 -1.08 -10.47 -9.58
CA ASP A 162 -2.04 -9.58 -10.27
C ASP A 162 -3.40 -10.27 -10.55
N SER A 163 -3.35 -11.54 -11.00
CA SER A 163 -4.55 -12.32 -11.32
C SER A 163 -5.44 -12.60 -10.11
N ASP A 164 -4.85 -12.87 -8.94
CA ASP A 164 -5.61 -13.15 -7.72
C ASP A 164 -6.17 -11.87 -7.13
N LEU A 165 -5.39 -10.79 -7.17
CA LEU A 165 -5.85 -9.47 -6.73
C LEU A 165 -7.08 -9.02 -7.53
N ILE A 166 -7.04 -9.14 -8.86
CA ILE A 166 -8.17 -8.82 -9.75
C ILE A 166 -9.39 -9.70 -9.42
N LYS A 167 -9.22 -11.03 -9.35
CA LYS A 167 -10.32 -11.97 -9.07
C LYS A 167 -11.01 -11.68 -7.74
N ILE A 168 -10.23 -11.44 -6.68
CA ILE A 168 -10.79 -11.16 -5.36
C ILE A 168 -11.49 -9.81 -5.36
N PHE A 169 -10.91 -8.79 -6.00
CA PHE A 169 -11.53 -7.48 -6.14
C PHE A 169 -12.89 -7.55 -6.85
N GLU A 170 -12.98 -8.28 -7.95
CA GLU A 170 -14.22 -8.48 -8.73
C GLU A 170 -15.29 -9.24 -7.93
N ALA A 171 -14.89 -10.06 -6.96
CA ALA A 171 -15.80 -10.80 -6.10
C ALA A 171 -16.33 -9.95 -4.91
N ILE A 172 -15.74 -8.78 -4.62
CA ILE A 172 -16.26 -7.89 -3.58
C ILE A 172 -17.63 -7.34 -4.00
N PRO A 173 -18.66 -7.45 -3.13
CA PRO A 173 -19.98 -6.89 -3.45
C PRO A 173 -19.90 -5.39 -3.77
N GLN A 174 -20.57 -4.95 -4.83
CA GLN A 174 -20.63 -3.53 -5.23
C GLN A 174 -21.23 -2.62 -4.16
N SER A 175 -22.03 -3.18 -3.25
CA SER A 175 -22.61 -2.48 -2.11
C SER A 175 -21.60 -2.22 -0.98
N THR A 176 -20.39 -2.80 -1.04
CA THR A 176 -19.35 -2.61 -0.02
C THR A 176 -18.87 -1.16 -0.01
N GLN A 177 -19.21 -0.43 1.04
CA GLN A 177 -18.80 0.96 1.23
C GLN A 177 -17.52 1.00 2.07
N SER A 178 -16.38 1.24 1.42
CA SER A 178 -15.09 1.37 2.08
C SER A 178 -14.27 2.49 1.45
N SER A 179 -13.58 3.27 2.29
CA SER A 179 -12.64 4.30 1.83
C SER A 179 -11.46 3.74 1.05
N PHE A 180 -11.22 2.43 1.09
CA PHE A 180 -10.19 1.74 0.31
C PHE A 180 -10.64 1.37 -1.11
N MET A 181 -11.95 1.27 -1.37
CA MET A 181 -12.45 0.87 -2.68
C MET A 181 -12.00 1.78 -3.85
N PRO A 182 -12.06 3.12 -3.77
CA PRO A 182 -11.61 3.98 -4.86
C PRO A 182 -10.12 3.80 -5.16
N MET A 183 -9.29 3.67 -4.10
CA MET A 183 -7.85 3.48 -4.25
C MET A 183 -7.51 2.11 -4.85
N LEU A 184 -8.19 1.08 -4.36
CA LEU A 184 -8.02 -0.29 -4.86
C LEU A 184 -8.46 -0.39 -6.32
N LYS A 185 -9.62 0.22 -6.67
CA LYS A 185 -10.08 0.27 -8.06
C LYS A 185 -9.05 0.95 -8.97
N SER A 186 -8.55 2.11 -8.58
CA SER A 186 -7.53 2.82 -9.36
C SER A 186 -6.26 1.96 -9.55
N TYR A 187 -5.85 1.22 -8.52
CA TYR A 187 -4.72 0.31 -8.61
C TYR A 187 -4.98 -0.86 -9.57
N ILE A 188 -6.16 -1.47 -9.49
CA ILE A 188 -6.60 -2.56 -10.39
C ILE A 188 -6.71 -2.08 -11.84
N ASP A 189 -7.33 -0.92 -12.07
CA ASP A 189 -7.45 -0.34 -13.40
C ASP A 189 -6.05 -0.15 -14.05
N ASN A 190 -5.05 0.28 -13.25
CA ASN A 190 -3.69 0.39 -13.73
C ASN A 190 -3.02 -0.97 -13.99
N ILE A 191 -3.24 -1.97 -13.14
CA ILE A 191 -2.77 -3.34 -13.41
C ILE A 191 -3.32 -3.83 -14.75
N GLN A 192 -4.63 -3.68 -14.98
CA GLN A 192 -5.28 -4.11 -16.22
C GLN A 192 -4.73 -3.38 -17.45
N ARG A 193 -4.49 -2.07 -17.33
CA ARG A 193 -3.87 -1.27 -18.40
C ARG A 193 -2.43 -1.66 -18.72
N LEU A 194 -1.70 -2.20 -17.76
CA LEU A 194 -0.29 -2.60 -17.88
C LEU A 194 -0.10 -4.09 -18.21
N GLN A 195 -1.16 -4.81 -18.60
CA GLN A 195 -1.02 -6.20 -19.03
C GLN A 195 -0.38 -6.31 -20.41
N PRO A 196 0.36 -7.40 -20.69
CA PRO A 196 0.85 -7.68 -22.04
C PRO A 196 -0.27 -7.63 -23.08
N GLY A 197 0.02 -7.03 -24.23
CA GLY A 197 -0.93 -6.73 -25.30
C GLY A 197 -1.48 -5.29 -25.25
N ASN A 198 -1.32 -4.57 -24.17
CA ASN A 198 -1.77 -3.17 -24.04
C ASN A 198 -0.64 -2.18 -24.40
N PRO A 199 -0.99 -0.95 -24.80
CA PRO A 199 0.00 0.09 -25.04
C PRO A 199 0.69 0.50 -23.72
N TYR A 200 1.97 0.90 -23.83
CA TYR A 200 2.72 1.48 -22.72
C TYR A 200 2.05 2.78 -22.23
N ILE A 201 2.43 3.20 -21.04
CA ILE A 201 2.01 4.49 -20.48
C ILE A 201 3.24 5.39 -20.44
N ASP A 202 3.17 6.53 -21.12
CA ASP A 202 4.28 7.48 -21.14
C ASP A 202 4.51 8.13 -19.77
N PHE A 203 5.75 8.51 -19.49
CA PHE A 203 6.13 9.28 -18.32
C PHE A 203 7.33 10.18 -18.59
N VAL A 204 7.47 11.19 -17.75
CA VAL A 204 8.61 12.12 -17.77
C VAL A 204 9.44 11.90 -16.49
N GLN A 205 10.75 11.82 -16.66
CA GLN A 205 11.75 11.71 -15.59
C GLN A 205 12.92 12.65 -15.86
N GLN A 206 13.95 12.60 -15.03
CA GLN A 206 15.19 13.35 -15.24
C GLN A 206 16.35 12.39 -15.47
N ASN A 207 17.18 12.72 -16.48
CA ASN A 207 18.46 12.08 -16.72
C ASN A 207 19.47 12.35 -15.59
N ILE A 208 20.61 11.66 -15.62
CA ILE A 208 21.71 11.83 -14.64
C ILE A 208 22.22 13.29 -14.58
N ASP A 209 22.13 14.02 -15.70
CA ASP A 209 22.55 15.43 -15.80
C ASP A 209 21.42 16.43 -15.42
N GLY A 210 20.24 15.93 -15.07
CA GLY A 210 19.08 16.74 -14.68
C GLY A 210 18.20 17.22 -15.86
N SER A 211 18.56 16.87 -17.10
CA SER A 211 17.72 17.17 -18.27
C SER A 211 16.45 16.31 -18.27
N SER A 212 15.36 16.83 -18.85
CA SER A 212 14.10 16.11 -18.97
C SER A 212 14.22 14.93 -19.94
N PHE A 213 13.60 13.83 -19.61
CA PHE A 213 13.55 12.61 -20.40
C PHE A 213 12.11 12.08 -20.47
N GLU A 214 11.66 11.72 -21.65
CA GLU A 214 10.35 11.14 -21.93
C GLU A 214 10.52 9.69 -22.40
N LEU A 215 9.77 8.73 -21.86
CA LEU A 215 9.83 7.33 -22.27
C LEU A 215 9.51 7.18 -23.76
N SER A 216 8.54 7.96 -24.27
CA SER A 216 8.16 8.02 -25.69
C SER A 216 9.34 8.29 -26.62
N SER A 217 10.38 8.96 -26.11
CA SER A 217 11.59 9.25 -26.89
C SER A 217 12.38 7.99 -27.30
N LEU A 218 12.16 6.84 -26.66
CA LEU A 218 12.80 5.55 -27.00
C LEU A 218 11.90 4.65 -27.88
N ILE A 219 10.61 4.87 -27.89
CA ILE A 219 9.68 4.04 -28.65
C ILE A 219 9.96 4.15 -30.15
N GLY A 220 10.02 3.01 -30.83
CA GLY A 220 10.33 2.93 -32.26
C GLY A 220 11.82 3.07 -32.62
N LYS A 221 12.71 3.27 -31.63
CA LYS A 221 14.17 3.38 -31.86
C LYS A 221 14.90 2.02 -31.71
N SER A 222 14.26 1.05 -31.08
CA SER A 222 14.76 -0.30 -30.86
C SER A 222 13.65 -1.31 -31.15
N GLU A 223 13.99 -2.57 -31.39
CA GLU A 223 13.00 -3.65 -31.58
C GLU A 223 12.33 -3.99 -30.24
N LEU A 224 13.06 -3.91 -29.13
CA LEU A 224 12.59 -4.20 -27.79
C LEU A 224 13.23 -3.25 -26.78
N LEU A 225 12.42 -2.66 -25.91
CA LEU A 225 12.85 -1.81 -24.80
C LEU A 225 12.56 -2.52 -23.47
N LEU A 226 13.57 -2.71 -22.65
CA LEU A 226 13.47 -3.13 -21.26
C LEU A 226 13.43 -1.89 -20.36
N VAL A 227 12.31 -1.63 -19.69
CA VAL A 227 12.18 -0.63 -18.63
C VAL A 227 12.36 -1.32 -17.30
N ASP A 228 13.46 -1.03 -16.62
CA ASP A 228 13.90 -1.68 -15.37
C ASP A 228 13.79 -0.71 -14.19
N PHE A 229 12.99 -1.09 -13.16
CA PHE A 229 12.79 -0.32 -11.94
C PHE A 229 13.65 -0.91 -10.81
N TRP A 230 14.57 -0.11 -10.31
CA TRP A 230 15.57 -0.53 -9.34
C TRP A 230 15.96 0.58 -8.36
N ALA A 231 16.92 0.31 -7.46
CA ALA A 231 17.57 1.34 -6.65
C ALA A 231 18.95 0.87 -6.16
N SER A 232 19.82 1.82 -5.84
CA SER A 232 21.17 1.54 -5.30
C SER A 232 21.14 0.82 -3.96
N TRP A 233 20.14 1.11 -3.13
CA TRP A 233 19.92 0.54 -1.80
C TRP A 233 19.15 -0.80 -1.82
N CYS A 234 18.76 -1.32 -2.99
CA CYS A 234 18.00 -2.56 -3.14
C CYS A 234 18.94 -3.76 -3.35
N PRO A 235 19.14 -4.66 -2.36
CA PRO A 235 20.07 -5.79 -2.51
C PRO A 235 19.69 -6.75 -3.63
N ASP A 236 18.40 -7.04 -3.80
CA ASP A 236 17.90 -7.97 -4.82
C ASP A 236 18.04 -7.37 -6.23
N CYS A 237 17.85 -6.05 -6.38
CA CYS A 237 18.13 -5.36 -7.64
C CYS A 237 19.63 -5.48 -8.00
N ARG A 238 20.53 -5.26 -7.02
CA ARG A 238 21.99 -5.38 -7.23
C ARG A 238 22.42 -6.80 -7.60
N LYS A 239 21.68 -7.84 -7.15
CA LYS A 239 21.89 -9.23 -7.57
C LYS A 239 21.39 -9.48 -8.99
N GLU A 240 20.32 -8.82 -9.44
CA GLU A 240 19.74 -8.98 -10.78
C GLU A 240 20.50 -8.18 -11.84
N ASN A 241 21.11 -7.05 -11.49
CA ASN A 241 21.84 -6.19 -12.42
C ASN A 241 22.85 -6.94 -13.33
N PRO A 242 23.63 -7.94 -12.88
CA PRO A 242 24.50 -8.72 -13.76
C PRO A 242 23.74 -9.47 -14.88
N ALA A 243 22.52 -9.94 -14.62
CA ALA A 243 21.69 -10.58 -15.65
C ALA A 243 21.22 -9.54 -16.70
N VAL A 244 20.83 -8.34 -16.27
CA VAL A 244 20.47 -7.24 -17.17
C VAL A 244 21.68 -6.82 -18.02
N VAL A 245 22.86 -6.69 -17.43
CA VAL A 245 24.13 -6.39 -18.16
C VAL A 245 24.43 -7.47 -19.20
N ASN A 246 24.25 -8.74 -18.85
CA ASN A 246 24.49 -9.85 -19.76
C ASN A 246 23.53 -9.82 -20.97
N VAL A 247 22.23 -9.65 -20.75
CA VAL A 247 21.25 -9.57 -21.85
C VAL A 247 21.48 -8.33 -22.71
N TYR A 248 21.77 -7.17 -22.12
CA TYR A 248 22.11 -5.97 -22.89
C TYR A 248 23.34 -6.19 -23.76
N SER A 249 24.44 -6.69 -23.19
CA SER A 249 25.69 -6.95 -23.93
C SER A 249 25.49 -7.88 -25.13
N LYS A 250 24.62 -8.88 -24.99
CA LYS A 250 24.35 -9.87 -26.05
C LYS A 250 23.40 -9.34 -27.12
N PHE A 251 22.35 -8.62 -26.73
CA PHE A 251 21.22 -8.32 -27.62
C PHE A 251 21.13 -6.86 -28.06
N GLN A 252 21.94 -5.91 -27.55
CA GLN A 252 21.92 -4.52 -28.00
C GLN A 252 22.07 -4.36 -29.52
N LYS A 253 22.94 -5.16 -30.16
CA LYS A 253 23.14 -5.15 -31.62
C LYS A 253 21.99 -5.81 -32.40
N LYS A 254 21.12 -6.54 -31.72
CA LYS A 254 19.89 -7.12 -32.26
C LYS A 254 18.66 -6.24 -32.01
N GLY A 255 18.84 -5.08 -31.39
CA GLY A 255 17.81 -4.10 -31.14
C GLY A 255 17.22 -4.10 -29.74
N LEU A 256 17.92 -4.64 -28.72
CA LEU A 256 17.56 -4.42 -27.33
C LEU A 256 18.05 -3.06 -26.85
N GLU A 257 17.18 -2.27 -26.27
CA GLU A 257 17.51 -1.07 -25.51
C GLU A 257 17.09 -1.24 -24.05
N VAL A 258 17.74 -0.54 -23.13
CA VAL A 258 17.42 -0.57 -21.69
C VAL A 258 17.23 0.86 -21.17
N LEU A 259 16.17 1.07 -20.42
CA LEU A 259 15.91 2.26 -19.62
C LEU A 259 15.84 1.85 -18.15
N SER A 260 16.78 2.32 -17.34
CA SER A 260 16.72 2.10 -15.89
C SER A 260 16.11 3.28 -15.18
N VAL A 261 15.02 3.02 -14.46
CA VAL A 261 14.29 4.00 -13.61
C VAL A 261 14.67 3.75 -12.16
N SER A 262 15.39 4.68 -11.57
CA SER A 262 15.84 4.56 -10.18
C SER A 262 14.84 5.13 -9.17
N LEU A 263 14.60 4.37 -8.10
CA LEU A 263 13.84 4.78 -6.92
C LEU A 263 14.78 5.29 -5.81
N ASP A 264 15.91 5.86 -6.17
CA ASP A 264 16.81 6.50 -5.23
C ASP A 264 16.27 7.88 -4.78
N ASN A 265 16.75 8.34 -3.63
CA ASN A 265 16.59 9.72 -3.14
C ASN A 265 17.95 10.41 -2.93
N ASP A 266 19.05 9.72 -3.25
CA ASP A 266 20.41 10.22 -3.21
C ASP A 266 21.07 10.01 -4.58
N SER A 267 21.33 11.12 -5.28
CA SER A 267 21.93 11.13 -6.62
C SER A 267 23.35 10.54 -6.64
N ASN A 268 24.14 10.73 -5.55
CA ASN A 268 25.51 10.22 -5.51
C ASN A 268 25.52 8.70 -5.32
N ALA A 269 24.68 8.18 -4.44
CA ALA A 269 24.53 6.73 -4.25
C ALA A 269 24.05 6.05 -5.54
N TRP A 270 23.08 6.65 -6.23
CA TRP A 270 22.58 6.18 -7.52
C TRP A 270 23.67 6.13 -8.59
N LYS A 271 24.40 7.24 -8.81
CA LYS A 271 25.50 7.31 -9.80
C LYS A 271 26.60 6.29 -9.49
N LYS A 272 27.00 6.19 -8.22
CA LYS A 272 27.99 5.22 -7.79
C LYS A 272 27.54 3.77 -8.07
N ALA A 273 26.27 3.46 -7.85
CA ALA A 273 25.76 2.12 -8.09
C ALA A 273 25.72 1.75 -9.58
N ILE A 274 25.42 2.70 -10.47
CA ILE A 274 25.53 2.52 -11.93
C ILE A 274 26.97 2.11 -12.33
N GLU A 275 27.96 2.80 -11.77
CA GLU A 275 29.38 2.51 -12.03
C GLU A 275 29.80 1.15 -11.44
N ASP A 276 29.50 0.89 -10.18
CA ASP A 276 29.86 -0.33 -9.45
C ASP A 276 29.28 -1.59 -10.16
N ASP A 277 28.03 -1.52 -10.64
CA ASP A 277 27.35 -2.64 -11.29
C ASP A 277 27.58 -2.68 -12.81
N ARG A 278 28.34 -1.71 -13.35
CA ARG A 278 28.65 -1.60 -14.78
C ARG A 278 27.42 -1.57 -15.67
N LEU A 279 26.42 -0.77 -15.31
CA LEU A 279 25.22 -0.57 -16.10
C LEU A 279 25.56 0.32 -17.30
N VAL A 280 25.98 -0.29 -18.43
CA VAL A 280 26.71 0.37 -19.53
C VAL A 280 25.83 1.05 -20.57
N TRP A 281 24.50 0.96 -20.48
CA TRP A 281 23.55 1.71 -21.32
C TRP A 281 23.48 3.17 -20.88
N ASN A 282 22.91 4.04 -21.75
CA ASN A 282 22.92 5.48 -21.50
C ASN A 282 21.64 6.01 -20.81
N ASN A 283 20.56 5.23 -20.84
CA ASN A 283 19.26 5.70 -20.37
C ASN A 283 19.07 5.34 -18.89
N HIS A 284 19.48 6.25 -18.02
CA HIS A 284 19.30 6.18 -16.59
C HIS A 284 18.53 7.40 -16.12
N VAL A 285 17.38 7.20 -15.49
CA VAL A 285 16.49 8.29 -15.07
C VAL A 285 16.02 8.12 -13.62
N SER A 286 15.77 9.25 -12.96
CA SER A 286 15.16 9.30 -11.61
C SER A 286 14.61 10.69 -11.34
N ASP A 287 13.56 10.79 -10.54
CA ASP A 287 13.09 12.06 -9.96
C ASP A 287 13.57 12.25 -8.50
N LEU A 288 14.40 11.31 -8.01
CA LEU A 288 14.97 11.28 -6.66
C LEU A 288 13.92 11.35 -5.53
N LYS A 289 12.70 10.81 -5.78
CA LYS A 289 11.62 10.82 -4.80
C LYS A 289 11.42 9.46 -4.09
N GLY A 290 12.33 8.52 -4.25
CA GLY A 290 12.21 7.18 -3.68
C GLY A 290 10.92 6.49 -4.12
N TRP A 291 10.17 5.90 -3.20
CA TRP A 291 8.86 5.30 -3.48
C TRP A 291 7.78 6.27 -3.96
N ALA A 292 8.01 7.58 -3.88
CA ALA A 292 7.12 8.58 -4.46
C ALA A 292 7.43 8.91 -5.92
N ASN A 293 8.35 8.15 -6.56
CA ASN A 293 8.71 8.29 -7.97
C ASN A 293 7.48 8.20 -8.87
N GLU A 294 7.30 9.16 -9.80
CA GLU A 294 6.09 9.25 -10.62
C GLU A 294 5.99 8.14 -11.67
N ALA A 295 7.11 7.70 -12.25
CA ALA A 295 7.11 6.56 -13.18
C ALA A 295 6.75 5.25 -12.44
N ALA A 296 7.29 5.06 -11.22
CA ALA A 296 6.95 3.90 -10.39
C ALA A 296 5.45 3.87 -10.04
N LYS A 297 4.85 5.00 -9.72
CA LYS A 297 3.40 5.09 -9.49
C LYS A 297 2.60 4.78 -10.75
N THR A 298 3.02 5.33 -11.90
CA THR A 298 2.37 5.12 -13.20
C THR A 298 2.34 3.63 -13.58
N TYR A 299 3.44 2.92 -13.28
CA TYR A 299 3.59 1.49 -13.58
C TYR A 299 3.22 0.57 -12.40
N ASN A 300 2.57 1.10 -11.35
CA ASN A 300 2.15 0.34 -10.17
C ASN A 300 3.29 -0.47 -9.53
N ILE A 301 4.52 0.08 -9.53
CA ILE A 301 5.66 -0.60 -8.93
C ILE A 301 5.46 -0.67 -7.41
N ALA A 302 5.20 -1.87 -6.92
CA ALA A 302 4.91 -2.12 -5.51
C ALA A 302 6.12 -2.63 -4.72
N PHE A 303 7.10 -3.21 -5.41
CA PHE A 303 8.41 -3.66 -4.91
C PHE A 303 9.44 -3.52 -6.04
N ILE A 304 10.70 -3.67 -5.74
CA ILE A 304 11.78 -3.72 -6.72
C ILE A 304 12.71 -4.91 -6.43
N PRO A 305 13.33 -5.53 -7.49
CA PRO A 305 13.25 -5.12 -8.89
C PRO A 305 11.92 -5.48 -9.55
N GLN A 306 11.46 -4.65 -10.46
CA GLN A 306 10.36 -4.96 -11.41
C GLN A 306 10.73 -4.42 -12.79
N ASN A 307 10.23 -5.07 -13.85
CA ASN A 307 10.51 -4.61 -15.20
C ASN A 307 9.30 -4.78 -16.13
N VAL A 308 9.36 -4.04 -17.24
CA VAL A 308 8.38 -4.09 -18.31
C VAL A 308 9.13 -4.13 -19.65
N LEU A 309 8.76 -5.04 -20.54
CA LEU A 309 9.29 -5.09 -21.89
C LEU A 309 8.26 -4.52 -22.88
N ILE A 310 8.70 -3.60 -23.72
CA ILE A 310 7.87 -2.84 -24.64
C ILE A 310 8.45 -3.04 -26.05
N ASP A 311 7.59 -3.39 -27.01
CA ASP A 311 7.99 -3.54 -28.41
C ASP A 311 8.18 -2.18 -29.11
N LYS A 312 8.67 -2.21 -30.34
CA LYS A 312 8.85 -1.01 -31.18
C LYS A 312 7.56 -0.24 -31.48
N ASN A 313 6.39 -0.90 -31.37
CA ASN A 313 5.09 -0.27 -31.60
C ASN A 313 4.52 0.37 -30.32
N GLY A 314 5.23 0.24 -29.19
CA GLY A 314 4.77 0.72 -27.90
C GLY A 314 3.83 -0.25 -27.18
N THR A 315 3.81 -1.52 -27.57
CA THR A 315 3.00 -2.55 -26.89
C THR A 315 3.81 -3.19 -25.78
N ILE A 316 3.25 -3.34 -24.60
CA ILE A 316 3.82 -4.14 -23.51
C ILE A 316 3.77 -5.61 -23.94
N VAL A 317 4.91 -6.29 -24.00
CA VAL A 317 4.99 -7.69 -24.41
C VAL A 317 5.28 -8.66 -23.26
N ALA A 318 5.89 -8.18 -22.18
CA ALA A 318 6.11 -8.97 -20.96
C ALA A 318 6.35 -8.04 -19.75
N LYS A 319 6.27 -8.62 -18.55
CA LYS A 319 6.53 -7.96 -17.26
C LYS A 319 7.22 -8.91 -16.31
N ASN A 320 8.05 -8.35 -15.41
CA ASN A 320 8.60 -9.06 -14.25
C ASN A 320 9.34 -10.36 -14.62
N LEU A 321 10.19 -10.29 -15.64
CA LEU A 321 11.07 -11.38 -16.02
C LEU A 321 12.47 -11.16 -15.44
N TYR A 322 13.09 -12.22 -14.90
CA TYR A 322 14.37 -12.15 -14.21
C TYR A 322 15.31 -13.26 -14.65
N GLY A 323 16.61 -13.03 -14.52
CA GLY A 323 17.63 -14.03 -14.76
C GLY A 323 17.49 -14.77 -16.09
N ASN A 324 17.31 -16.09 -16.01
CA ASN A 324 17.17 -16.94 -17.20
C ASN A 324 15.85 -16.72 -17.96
N ASP A 325 14.77 -16.37 -17.27
CA ASP A 325 13.48 -16.12 -17.93
C ASP A 325 13.54 -14.85 -18.76
N LEU A 326 14.18 -13.80 -18.24
CA LEU A 326 14.45 -12.56 -19.00
C LEU A 326 15.29 -12.86 -20.23
N TYR A 327 16.39 -13.61 -20.06
CA TYR A 327 17.27 -13.99 -21.15
C TYR A 327 16.52 -14.80 -22.24
N ASN A 328 15.79 -15.84 -21.86
CA ASN A 328 15.08 -16.72 -22.79
C ASN A 328 14.00 -15.97 -23.55
N PHE A 329 13.24 -15.09 -22.88
CA PHE A 329 12.22 -14.27 -23.53
C PHE A 329 12.85 -13.36 -24.60
N ILE A 330 13.91 -12.58 -24.23
CA ILE A 330 14.57 -11.65 -25.13
C ILE A 330 15.21 -12.41 -26.31
N ASN A 331 15.84 -13.56 -26.04
CA ASN A 331 16.43 -14.38 -27.08
C ASN A 331 15.38 -14.85 -28.09
N THR A 332 14.24 -15.35 -27.61
CA THR A 332 13.13 -15.80 -28.48
C THR A 332 12.47 -14.65 -29.25
N TYR A 333 12.42 -13.47 -28.64
CA TYR A 333 11.77 -12.30 -29.23
C TYR A 333 12.60 -11.64 -30.35
N LEU A 334 13.93 -11.64 -30.21
CA LEU A 334 14.87 -10.98 -31.13
C LEU A 334 15.56 -11.95 -32.13
N ASP A 335 15.31 -13.24 -32.04
CA ASP A 335 15.78 -14.24 -33.03
C ASP A 335 14.80 -14.33 -34.21
#